data_d489b333150be7ad95fd6aec89e9a9e2
#
_entry.id   d489b333150be7ad95fd6aec89e9a9e2
#
_cell.length_a   1.000
_cell.length_b   1.000
_cell.length_c   1.000
_cell.angle_alpha   90.00
_cell.angle_beta   90.00
_cell.angle_gamma   90.00
#
_symmetry.space_group_name_H-M   'P 1'
#
loop_
_entity.id
_entity.type
_entity.pdbx_description
1 polymer ?
#
loop_
_entity_poly.entity_id
_entity_poly.type
_entity_poly.pdbx_seq_one_letter_code
_entity_poly.pdbx_strand_id
1 'polypeptide(L)'
;MGLMVSGDTLLRRIRRTSTPAAGAVRVLGVDDFSFRRGMRFGTILVDLETRNPIDLLPDRESETLAFWLKQHPEIEIVSRDRGGTYIEGSNIGAPQARQVADRWHLLENATEVFERTISRNYAKLRTALYPKENEMFFSEAEINDQIKAGEAAKAKLLRESEEQDNELTPFYLEKLKVFEIVKELQAKGLTINQIRRQINRHFSTVARCYQVEEFEKIKRDKGSRLLQPYIKYLKKRWDAGCQNAKQLYREIREQGYKGSDVTVRRLTYRWKPSINQHIQFIKTAPLKLPSVKQIVWLLLKSEDKLKAEEKDFKQKILENSDEVRQGLGLLNKFRTMVREKQADKYEEWQKEAQNRSLTEFENFAKGLRRDNEAVKNALSEKWSNGQVEGQVKRLKFIKRAMYGRGNFDLLKARVLHRF
;
A
#
# COMPACT_ATOMS: atom_id res chain seq x y z
N MET A 1 -3.92 36.02 -26.04
CA MET A 1 -4.14 35.19 -27.25
C MET A 1 -3.56 33.80 -27.02
N GLY A 2 -4.40 32.79 -26.88
CA GLY A 2 -3.94 31.39 -26.78
C GLY A 2 -3.61 30.87 -28.18
N LEU A 3 -2.37 30.42 -28.38
CA LEU A 3 -1.99 29.75 -29.61
C LEU A 3 -2.72 28.42 -29.70
N MET A 4 -3.62 28.28 -30.65
CA MET A 4 -4.28 27.01 -30.98
C MET A 4 -3.29 26.09 -31.70
N VAL A 5 -2.52 25.32 -30.93
CA VAL A 5 -1.53 24.37 -31.45
C VAL A 5 -2.01 22.97 -31.17
N SER A 6 -1.95 22.06 -32.17
CA SER A 6 -2.33 20.67 -31.97
C SER A 6 -1.38 19.96 -30.99
N GLY A 7 -1.90 18.97 -30.25
CA GLY A 7 -1.08 18.16 -29.33
C GLY A 7 0.13 17.51 -30.03
N ASP A 8 -0.02 17.09 -31.29
CA ASP A 8 1.08 16.51 -32.08
C ASP A 8 2.17 17.53 -32.41
N THR A 9 1.79 18.77 -32.67
CA THR A 9 2.76 19.86 -32.91
C THR A 9 3.56 20.17 -31.64
N LEU A 10 2.89 20.17 -30.46
CA LEU A 10 3.58 20.33 -29.17
C LEU A 10 4.54 19.17 -28.90
N LEU A 11 4.13 17.93 -29.16
CA LEU A 11 4.97 16.76 -29.01
C LEU A 11 6.19 16.78 -29.93
N ARG A 12 6.03 17.20 -31.21
CA ARG A 12 7.14 17.37 -32.15
C ARG A 12 8.11 18.46 -31.66
N ARG A 13 7.60 19.55 -31.11
CA ARG A 13 8.43 20.63 -30.57
C ARG A 13 9.23 20.16 -29.36
N ILE A 14 8.60 19.45 -28.42
CA ILE A 14 9.28 18.87 -27.25
C ILE A 14 10.42 17.91 -27.71
N ARG A 15 10.18 17.06 -28.70
CA ARG A 15 11.21 16.14 -29.25
C ARG A 15 12.36 16.85 -29.95
N ARG A 16 12.14 18.04 -30.49
CA ARG A 16 13.17 18.85 -31.17
C ARG A 16 13.91 19.80 -30.23
N THR A 17 13.41 20.01 -29.03
CA THR A 17 14.07 20.87 -28.05
C THR A 17 15.33 20.14 -27.56
N SER A 18 16.49 20.74 -27.74
CA SER A 18 17.74 20.22 -27.21
C SER A 18 17.65 20.07 -25.70
N THR A 19 18.10 18.95 -25.17
CA THR A 19 18.22 18.75 -23.73
C THR A 19 19.12 19.85 -23.16
N PRO A 20 18.74 20.52 -22.07
CA PRO A 20 19.63 21.49 -21.43
C PRO A 20 20.97 20.82 -21.13
N ALA A 21 22.07 21.46 -21.52
CA ALA A 21 23.40 20.97 -21.13
C ALA A 21 23.45 20.97 -19.58
N ALA A 22 23.81 19.83 -19.01
CA ALA A 22 24.12 19.78 -17.59
C ALA A 22 25.35 20.69 -17.36
N GLY A 23 25.27 21.62 -16.41
CA GLY A 23 26.45 22.30 -15.90
C GLY A 23 27.43 21.30 -15.27
N ALA A 24 28.59 21.73 -14.84
CA ALA A 24 29.51 20.89 -14.10
C ALA A 24 28.83 20.34 -12.82
N VAL A 25 28.68 19.02 -12.75
CA VAL A 25 27.97 18.33 -11.66
C VAL A 25 29.00 17.69 -10.73
N ARG A 26 29.11 18.20 -9.50
CA ARG A 26 30.07 17.68 -8.51
C ARG A 26 29.45 16.58 -7.65
N VAL A 27 28.15 16.65 -7.36
CA VAL A 27 27.46 15.73 -6.46
C VAL A 27 26.28 15.10 -7.16
N LEU A 28 26.44 13.84 -7.53
CA LEU A 28 25.46 13.08 -8.30
C LEU A 28 24.63 12.17 -7.40
N GLY A 29 23.33 12.17 -7.58
CA GLY A 29 22.41 11.18 -7.04
C GLY A 29 21.93 10.24 -8.13
N VAL A 30 21.94 8.94 -7.85
CA VAL A 30 21.58 7.87 -8.80
C VAL A 30 20.50 7.00 -8.17
N ASP A 31 19.42 6.72 -8.93
CA ASP A 31 18.33 5.83 -8.48
C ASP A 31 17.66 5.18 -9.69
N ASP A 32 16.93 4.09 -9.47
CA ASP A 32 16.16 3.45 -10.51
C ASP A 32 14.73 3.98 -10.63
N PHE A 33 14.17 3.80 -11.80
CA PHE A 33 12.73 3.97 -12.01
C PHE A 33 12.19 2.91 -12.97
N SER A 34 10.96 2.45 -12.73
CA SER A 34 10.33 1.45 -13.58
C SER A 34 9.58 2.11 -14.74
N PHE A 35 9.90 1.71 -15.99
CA PHE A 35 9.06 2.01 -17.15
C PHE A 35 7.78 1.20 -17.15
N ARG A 36 7.90 -0.10 -16.89
CA ARG A 36 6.79 -1.03 -16.75
C ARG A 36 7.04 -1.87 -15.50
N ARG A 37 6.09 -1.82 -14.57
CA ARG A 37 6.25 -2.45 -13.26
C ARG A 37 6.77 -3.88 -13.36
N GLY A 38 7.93 -4.12 -12.75
CA GLY A 38 8.57 -5.43 -12.69
C GLY A 38 9.21 -5.95 -14.00
N MET A 39 9.22 -5.17 -15.09
CA MET A 39 9.70 -5.66 -16.39
C MET A 39 10.84 -4.84 -17.00
N ARG A 40 10.80 -3.53 -16.91
CA ARG A 40 11.79 -2.65 -17.51
C ARG A 40 12.08 -1.46 -16.61
N PHE A 41 13.34 -1.25 -16.33
CA PHE A 41 13.85 -0.18 -15.48
C PHE A 41 14.73 0.76 -16.28
N GLY A 42 14.92 1.95 -15.79
CA GLY A 42 15.90 2.93 -16.22
C GLY A 42 16.51 3.60 -15.01
N THR A 43 17.53 4.42 -15.22
CA THR A 43 18.23 5.15 -14.17
C THR A 43 17.97 6.64 -14.30
N ILE A 44 17.69 7.32 -13.18
CA ILE A 44 17.62 8.77 -13.10
C ILE A 44 18.90 9.30 -12.46
N LEU A 45 19.43 10.35 -13.06
CA LEU A 45 20.61 11.06 -12.59
C LEU A 45 20.20 12.45 -12.15
N VAL A 46 20.53 12.82 -10.93
CA VAL A 46 20.10 14.06 -10.28
C VAL A 46 21.32 14.79 -9.72
N ASP A 47 21.48 16.04 -10.05
CA ASP A 47 22.42 16.93 -9.36
C ASP A 47 21.86 17.25 -7.97
N LEU A 48 22.54 16.78 -6.92
CA LEU A 48 22.10 16.97 -5.53
C LEU A 48 22.33 18.40 -5.01
N GLU A 49 23.17 19.21 -5.65
CA GLU A 49 23.38 20.59 -5.28
C GLU A 49 22.20 21.46 -5.76
N THR A 50 21.81 21.31 -7.02
CA THR A 50 20.67 22.05 -7.61
C THR A 50 19.33 21.33 -7.44
N ARG A 51 19.34 20.07 -7.05
CA ARG A 51 18.16 19.17 -6.89
C ARG A 51 17.43 18.87 -8.20
N ASN A 52 18.11 19.01 -9.33
CA ASN A 52 17.53 18.86 -10.66
C ASN A 52 17.92 17.53 -11.29
N PRO A 53 16.98 16.85 -11.97
CA PRO A 53 17.36 15.77 -12.86
C PRO A 53 18.21 16.32 -13.99
N ILE A 54 19.33 15.67 -14.25
CA ILE A 54 20.29 16.05 -15.27
C ILE A 54 20.29 15.10 -16.44
N ASP A 55 19.99 13.82 -16.19
CA ASP A 55 19.83 12.83 -17.25
C ASP A 55 18.94 11.64 -16.84
N LEU A 56 18.47 10.90 -17.86
CA LEU A 56 17.87 9.57 -17.71
C LEU A 56 18.64 8.59 -18.58
N LEU A 57 18.93 7.41 -18.00
CA LEU A 57 19.51 6.28 -18.74
C LEU A 57 18.42 5.24 -19.07
N PRO A 58 18.52 4.54 -20.22
CA PRO A 58 17.47 3.65 -20.72
C PRO A 58 17.34 2.33 -19.93
N ASP A 59 18.31 2.03 -19.11
CA ASP A 59 18.42 0.82 -18.31
C ASP A 59 19.05 1.11 -16.94
N ARG A 60 19.38 0.05 -16.20
CA ARG A 60 20.08 0.12 -14.92
C ARG A 60 21.38 -0.71 -14.92
N GLU A 61 21.96 -0.87 -16.09
CA GLU A 61 23.17 -1.69 -16.26
C GLU A 61 24.41 -0.90 -15.83
N SER A 62 25.40 -1.63 -15.31
CA SER A 62 26.64 -1.04 -14.80
C SER A 62 27.43 -0.33 -15.92
N GLU A 63 27.44 -0.91 -17.11
CA GLU A 63 28.15 -0.37 -18.27
C GLU A 63 27.57 0.96 -18.75
N THR A 64 26.24 1.06 -18.75
CA THR A 64 25.55 2.30 -19.16
C THR A 64 25.86 3.44 -18.21
N LEU A 65 25.79 3.18 -16.89
CA LEU A 65 26.16 4.17 -15.88
C LEU A 65 27.64 4.52 -15.96
N ALA A 66 28.53 3.53 -16.09
CA ALA A 66 29.96 3.75 -16.18
C ALA A 66 30.33 4.58 -17.42
N PHE A 67 29.71 4.31 -18.56
CA PHE A 67 29.91 5.11 -19.77
C PHE A 67 29.53 6.56 -19.57
N TRP A 68 28.38 6.82 -18.94
CA TRP A 68 27.93 8.18 -18.65
C TRP A 68 28.88 8.88 -17.67
N LEU A 69 29.28 8.21 -16.58
CA LEU A 69 30.18 8.76 -15.56
C LEU A 69 31.56 9.12 -16.11
N LYS A 70 32.13 8.33 -17.04
CA LYS A 70 33.41 8.63 -17.71
C LYS A 70 33.41 9.93 -18.50
N GLN A 71 32.23 10.40 -18.91
CA GLN A 71 32.07 11.69 -19.61
C GLN A 71 31.95 12.86 -18.62
N HIS A 72 31.87 12.57 -17.30
CA HIS A 72 31.70 13.54 -16.23
C HIS A 72 32.77 13.39 -15.15
N PRO A 73 34.07 13.61 -15.49
CA PRO A 73 35.19 13.40 -14.54
C PRO A 73 35.17 14.40 -13.37
N GLU A 74 34.39 15.48 -13.47
CA GLU A 74 34.19 16.48 -12.41
C GLU A 74 33.37 15.98 -11.22
N ILE A 75 32.76 14.78 -11.30
CA ILE A 75 31.96 14.24 -10.22
C ILE A 75 32.88 13.81 -9.06
N GLU A 76 32.65 14.41 -7.91
CA GLU A 76 33.37 14.17 -6.66
C GLU A 76 32.64 13.19 -5.73
N ILE A 77 31.31 13.18 -5.78
CA ILE A 77 30.46 12.34 -4.93
C ILE A 77 29.35 11.70 -5.75
N VAL A 78 29.13 10.39 -5.54
CA VAL A 78 28.02 9.62 -6.09
C VAL A 78 27.18 9.06 -4.93
N SER A 79 25.95 9.55 -4.76
CA SER A 79 24.99 8.99 -3.82
C SER A 79 24.08 7.99 -4.57
N ARG A 80 24.01 6.76 -4.08
CA ARG A 80 23.33 5.64 -4.73
C ARG A 80 22.76 4.64 -3.73
N ASP A 81 21.85 3.79 -4.20
CA ASP A 81 21.49 2.59 -3.47
C ASP A 81 22.69 1.59 -3.44
N ARG A 82 22.52 0.49 -2.71
CA ARG A 82 23.52 -0.55 -2.59
C ARG A 82 23.34 -1.69 -3.61
N GLY A 83 22.69 -1.41 -4.74
CA GLY A 83 22.56 -2.34 -5.85
C GLY A 83 23.93 -2.63 -6.51
N GLY A 84 24.21 -3.90 -6.79
CA GLY A 84 25.50 -4.33 -7.36
C GLY A 84 25.86 -3.59 -8.64
N THR A 85 24.90 -3.36 -9.52
CA THR A 85 25.10 -2.66 -10.80
C THR A 85 25.55 -1.20 -10.61
N TYR A 86 24.99 -0.50 -9.63
CA TYR A 86 25.38 0.89 -9.36
C TYR A 86 26.72 0.99 -8.62
N ILE A 87 27.05 0.00 -7.78
CA ILE A 87 28.38 -0.11 -7.18
C ILE A 87 29.42 -0.29 -8.28
N GLU A 88 29.22 -1.26 -9.14
CA GLU A 88 30.14 -1.58 -10.24
C GLU A 88 30.25 -0.43 -11.25
N GLY A 89 29.11 0.11 -11.69
CA GLY A 89 29.08 1.24 -12.62
C GLY A 89 29.81 2.47 -12.08
N SER A 90 29.66 2.76 -10.79
CA SER A 90 30.37 3.88 -10.13
C SER A 90 31.87 3.60 -9.99
N ASN A 91 32.27 2.37 -9.65
CA ASN A 91 33.69 1.99 -9.53
C ASN A 91 34.42 2.10 -10.88
N ILE A 92 33.77 1.70 -11.98
CA ILE A 92 34.35 1.73 -13.33
C ILE A 92 34.29 3.13 -13.94
N GLY A 93 33.20 3.87 -13.70
CA GLY A 93 32.91 5.14 -14.36
C GLY A 93 33.50 6.36 -13.67
N ALA A 94 33.53 6.35 -12.34
CA ALA A 94 34.04 7.46 -11.53
C ALA A 94 34.83 6.95 -10.32
N PRO A 95 35.98 6.27 -10.53
CA PRO A 95 36.78 5.69 -9.44
C PRO A 95 37.32 6.73 -8.46
N GLN A 96 37.45 7.98 -8.88
CA GLN A 96 37.87 9.10 -8.05
C GLN A 96 36.76 9.61 -7.09
N ALA A 97 35.49 9.33 -7.42
CA ALA A 97 34.35 9.86 -6.68
C ALA A 97 34.10 9.08 -5.38
N ARG A 98 33.84 9.81 -4.30
CA ARG A 98 33.37 9.19 -3.06
C ARG A 98 31.94 8.71 -3.22
N GLN A 99 31.71 7.44 -2.93
CA GLN A 99 30.37 6.86 -2.97
C GLN A 99 29.70 6.98 -1.61
N VAL A 100 28.42 7.30 -1.62
CA VAL A 100 27.56 7.49 -0.41
C VAL A 100 26.37 6.59 -0.55
N ALA A 101 26.19 5.62 0.35
CA ALA A 101 25.05 4.74 0.34
C ALA A 101 23.75 5.50 0.71
N ASP A 102 22.62 5.13 0.11
CA ASP A 102 21.33 5.72 0.45
C ASP A 102 20.91 5.35 1.88
N ARG A 103 20.81 6.37 2.73
CA ARG A 103 20.42 6.23 4.14
C ARG A 103 19.01 5.67 4.33
N TRP A 104 18.07 5.99 3.43
CA TRP A 104 16.72 5.47 3.52
C TRP A 104 16.71 3.95 3.32
N HIS A 105 17.41 3.47 2.29
CA HIS A 105 17.58 2.03 2.05
C HIS A 105 18.34 1.32 3.15
N LEU A 106 19.33 1.97 3.78
CA LEU A 106 20.00 1.42 4.95
C LEU A 106 19.04 1.20 6.12
N LEU A 107 18.16 2.18 6.41
CA LEU A 107 17.16 2.09 7.48
C LEU A 107 16.04 1.08 7.16
N GLU A 108 15.59 1.03 5.92
CA GLU A 108 14.60 0.06 5.45
C GLU A 108 15.14 -1.36 5.59
N ASN A 109 16.34 -1.65 5.06
CA ASN A 109 16.98 -2.96 5.16
C ASN A 109 17.19 -3.38 6.63
N ALA A 110 17.62 -2.49 7.51
CA ALA A 110 17.76 -2.77 8.94
C ALA A 110 16.39 -3.11 9.59
N THR A 111 15.34 -2.42 9.19
CA THR A 111 13.98 -2.69 9.67
C THR A 111 13.48 -4.04 9.18
N GLU A 112 13.71 -4.40 7.92
CA GLU A 112 13.38 -5.72 7.38
C GLU A 112 14.14 -6.87 8.08
N VAL A 113 15.39 -6.63 8.45
CA VAL A 113 16.18 -7.58 9.26
C VAL A 113 15.49 -7.84 10.59
N PHE A 114 15.03 -6.78 11.24
CA PHE A 114 14.28 -6.89 12.49
C PHE A 114 12.91 -7.57 12.30
N GLU A 115 12.20 -7.29 11.21
CA GLU A 115 10.96 -8.02 10.85
C GLU A 115 11.22 -9.53 10.75
N ARG A 116 12.33 -9.94 10.15
CA ARG A 116 12.73 -11.36 10.05
C ARG A 116 13.02 -11.97 11.43
N THR A 117 13.72 -11.23 12.31
CA THR A 117 13.96 -11.67 13.71
C THR A 117 12.64 -11.89 14.46
N ILE A 118 11.67 -10.98 14.34
CA ILE A 118 10.34 -11.15 14.94
C ILE A 118 9.61 -12.34 14.31
N SER A 119 9.66 -12.49 12.97
CA SER A 119 9.01 -13.59 12.27
C SER A 119 9.49 -14.95 12.76
N ARG A 120 10.80 -15.10 12.97
CA ARG A 120 11.40 -16.32 13.51
C ARG A 120 10.91 -16.62 14.92
N ASN A 121 10.73 -15.59 15.73
CA ASN A 121 10.28 -15.70 17.12
C ASN A 121 8.75 -15.69 17.28
N TYR A 122 7.99 -15.51 16.20
CA TYR A 122 6.56 -15.28 16.26
C TYR A 122 5.77 -16.40 16.94
N ALA A 123 6.11 -17.65 16.66
CA ALA A 123 5.46 -18.82 17.30
C ALA A 123 5.74 -18.87 18.80
N LYS A 124 6.98 -18.61 19.23
CA LYS A 124 7.37 -18.56 20.65
C LYS A 124 6.63 -17.43 21.37
N LEU A 125 6.60 -16.23 20.78
CA LEU A 125 5.86 -15.09 21.32
C LEU A 125 4.36 -15.37 21.43
N ARG A 126 3.77 -16.03 20.43
CA ARG A 126 2.37 -16.42 20.48
C ARG A 126 2.08 -17.35 21.66
N THR A 127 2.89 -18.36 21.86
CA THR A 127 2.70 -19.32 22.96
C THR A 127 2.91 -18.65 24.32
N ALA A 128 3.91 -17.76 24.45
CA ALA A 128 4.21 -17.08 25.69
C ALA A 128 3.14 -16.04 26.09
N LEU A 129 2.66 -15.26 25.10
CA LEU A 129 1.68 -14.19 25.36
C LEU A 129 0.22 -14.68 25.38
N TYR A 130 -0.06 -15.79 24.72
CA TYR A 130 -1.37 -16.40 24.62
C TYR A 130 -1.24 -17.91 24.80
N PRO A 131 -0.95 -18.41 26.03
CA PRO A 131 -0.91 -19.84 26.31
C PRO A 131 -2.27 -20.47 26.02
N LYS A 132 -2.25 -21.68 25.45
CA LYS A 132 -3.47 -22.43 25.11
C LYS A 132 -4.40 -22.71 26.29
N GLU A 133 -3.89 -22.61 27.49
CA GLU A 133 -4.67 -22.78 28.75
C GLU A 133 -5.71 -21.65 28.94
N ASN A 134 -5.63 -20.56 28.21
CA ASN A 134 -6.68 -19.54 28.16
C ASN A 134 -7.73 -19.78 27.05
N GLU A 135 -7.69 -20.90 26.33
CA GLU A 135 -8.88 -21.41 25.69
C GLU A 135 -9.80 -21.89 26.86
N MET A 136 -10.69 -20.98 27.30
CA MET A 136 -11.76 -21.38 28.22
C MET A 136 -12.53 -22.50 27.51
N PHE A 137 -12.31 -23.72 27.95
CA PHE A 137 -13.17 -24.86 27.61
C PHE A 137 -14.52 -24.57 28.31
N PHE A 138 -15.45 -24.02 27.59
CA PHE A 138 -16.82 -24.01 28.03
C PHE A 138 -17.28 -25.47 28.14
N SER A 139 -17.91 -25.83 29.23
CA SER A 139 -18.57 -27.14 29.34
C SER A 139 -19.62 -27.27 28.24
N GLU A 140 -19.93 -28.48 27.80
CA GLU A 140 -20.99 -28.70 26.80
C GLU A 140 -22.32 -28.01 27.19
N ALA A 141 -22.61 -27.87 28.47
CA ALA A 141 -23.77 -27.18 29.00
C ALA A 141 -23.70 -25.65 28.71
N GLU A 142 -22.54 -25.02 28.96
CA GLU A 142 -22.33 -23.60 28.69
C GLU A 142 -22.35 -23.29 27.19
N ILE A 143 -21.80 -24.20 26.36
CA ILE A 143 -21.86 -24.09 24.89
C ILE A 143 -23.32 -24.21 24.43
N ASN A 144 -24.10 -25.14 24.94
CA ASN A 144 -25.51 -25.33 24.60
C ASN A 144 -26.38 -24.15 25.05
N ASP A 145 -26.12 -23.54 26.21
CA ASP A 145 -26.84 -22.36 26.69
C ASP A 145 -26.48 -21.13 25.86
N GLN A 146 -25.24 -20.97 25.40
CA GLN A 146 -24.85 -19.92 24.49
C GLN A 146 -25.45 -20.10 23.09
N ILE A 147 -25.55 -21.34 22.59
CA ILE A 147 -26.22 -21.67 21.32
C ILE A 147 -27.72 -21.30 21.42
N LYS A 148 -28.40 -21.70 22.49
CA LYS A 148 -29.83 -21.38 22.73
C LYS A 148 -30.07 -19.87 22.87
N ALA A 149 -29.20 -19.16 23.58
CA ALA A 149 -29.24 -17.70 23.70
C ALA A 149 -29.00 -17.02 22.35
N GLY A 150 -28.06 -17.55 21.53
CA GLY A 150 -27.79 -17.09 20.17
C GLY A 150 -28.99 -17.33 19.22
N GLU A 151 -29.66 -18.48 19.33
CA GLU A 151 -30.86 -18.79 18.55
C GLU A 151 -32.06 -17.91 18.94
N ALA A 152 -32.24 -17.64 20.23
CA ALA A 152 -33.28 -16.73 20.72
C ALA A 152 -33.02 -15.29 20.28
N ALA A 153 -31.78 -14.81 20.33
CA ALA A 153 -31.38 -13.50 19.82
C ALA A 153 -31.55 -13.40 18.29
N LYS A 154 -31.25 -14.49 17.55
CA LYS A 154 -31.48 -14.57 16.10
C LYS A 154 -32.96 -14.54 15.73
N ALA A 155 -33.79 -15.25 16.49
CA ALA A 155 -35.25 -15.22 16.30
C ALA A 155 -35.85 -13.84 16.58
N LYS A 156 -35.35 -13.12 17.60
CA LYS A 156 -35.70 -11.74 17.90
C LYS A 156 -35.31 -10.79 16.78
N LEU A 157 -34.06 -10.88 16.28
CA LEU A 157 -33.54 -10.08 15.17
C LEU A 157 -34.26 -10.36 13.85
N LEU A 158 -34.69 -11.61 13.60
CA LEU A 158 -35.49 -11.96 12.43
C LEU A 158 -36.88 -11.32 12.50
N ARG A 159 -37.52 -11.29 13.66
CA ARG A 159 -38.80 -10.56 13.88
C ARG A 159 -38.60 -9.06 13.69
N GLU A 160 -37.58 -8.47 14.28
CA GLU A 160 -37.23 -7.05 14.13
C GLU A 160 -36.88 -6.69 12.69
N SER A 161 -36.28 -7.61 11.90
CA SER A 161 -35.97 -7.38 10.47
C SER A 161 -37.21 -7.53 9.57
N GLU A 162 -38.19 -8.34 9.94
CA GLU A 162 -39.50 -8.44 9.26
C GLU A 162 -40.34 -7.22 9.51
N GLU A 163 -40.21 -6.58 10.69
CA GLU A 163 -40.83 -5.29 11.01
C GLU A 163 -40.09 -4.11 10.36
N GLN A 164 -38.76 -4.19 10.18
CA GLN A 164 -37.91 -3.15 9.57
C GLN A 164 -37.89 -3.16 8.02
N ASP A 165 -38.39 -4.19 7.38
CA ASP A 165 -38.55 -4.16 5.89
C ASP A 165 -39.57 -3.11 5.43
N ASN A 166 -40.29 -2.48 6.35
CA ASN A 166 -41.16 -1.34 6.14
C ASN A 166 -40.57 0.03 6.56
N GLU A 167 -39.38 0.09 7.17
CA GLU A 167 -38.71 1.36 7.47
C GLU A 167 -37.71 1.73 6.37
N LEU A 168 -37.93 2.92 5.78
CA LEU A 168 -37.11 3.50 4.72
C LEU A 168 -35.68 3.76 5.23
N THR A 169 -34.70 3.02 4.72
CA THR A 169 -33.29 3.25 5.08
C THR A 169 -32.86 4.69 4.75
N PRO A 170 -31.89 5.31 5.48
CA PRO A 170 -31.40 6.66 5.20
C PRO A 170 -30.98 6.87 3.73
N PHE A 171 -30.43 5.85 3.10
CA PHE A 171 -30.05 5.86 1.68
C PHE A 171 -31.27 5.85 0.74
N TYR A 172 -32.33 5.16 1.10
CA TYR A 172 -33.58 5.15 0.34
C TYR A 172 -34.29 6.51 0.46
N LEU A 173 -34.35 7.09 1.64
CA LEU A 173 -34.88 8.42 1.90
C LEU A 173 -34.12 9.51 1.13
N GLU A 174 -32.77 9.41 1.05
CA GLU A 174 -31.98 10.35 0.25
C GLU A 174 -32.32 10.24 -1.25
N LYS A 175 -32.48 9.04 -1.78
CA LYS A 175 -32.88 8.83 -3.17
C LYS A 175 -34.29 9.33 -3.45
N LEU A 176 -35.22 9.12 -2.52
CA LEU A 176 -36.60 9.58 -2.65
C LEU A 176 -36.61 11.11 -2.68
N LYS A 177 -35.90 11.78 -1.78
CA LYS A 177 -35.76 13.25 -1.78
C LYS A 177 -35.22 13.77 -3.12
N VAL A 178 -34.17 13.14 -3.65
CA VAL A 178 -33.62 13.52 -4.96
C VAL A 178 -34.65 13.35 -6.08
N PHE A 179 -35.43 12.28 -6.05
CA PHE A 179 -36.49 12.03 -7.04
C PHE A 179 -37.59 13.12 -6.94
N GLU A 180 -38.07 13.43 -5.74
CA GLU A 180 -39.09 14.46 -5.51
C GLU A 180 -38.64 15.83 -6.00
N ILE A 181 -37.39 16.25 -5.66
CA ILE A 181 -36.81 17.50 -6.12
C ILE A 181 -36.72 17.55 -7.66
N VAL A 182 -36.29 16.45 -8.30
CA VAL A 182 -36.20 16.36 -9.77
C VAL A 182 -37.59 16.51 -10.39
N LYS A 183 -38.61 15.87 -9.82
CA LYS A 183 -40.01 15.96 -10.31
C LYS A 183 -40.60 17.35 -10.14
N GLU A 184 -40.35 17.99 -9.00
CA GLU A 184 -40.77 19.38 -8.76
C GLU A 184 -40.16 20.35 -9.78
N LEU A 185 -38.85 20.23 -10.03
CA LEU A 185 -38.16 21.09 -10.99
C LEU A 185 -38.53 20.78 -12.44
N GLN A 186 -38.84 19.50 -12.75
CA GLN A 186 -39.41 19.09 -14.03
C GLN A 186 -40.77 19.71 -14.27
N ALA A 187 -41.65 19.72 -13.27
CA ALA A 187 -42.96 20.37 -13.34
C ALA A 187 -42.87 21.89 -13.57
N LYS A 188 -41.79 22.52 -13.12
CA LYS A 188 -41.46 23.93 -13.38
C LYS A 188 -40.85 24.17 -14.78
N GLY A 189 -40.76 23.13 -15.64
CA GLY A 189 -40.27 23.22 -17.02
C GLY A 189 -38.74 23.23 -17.18
N LEU A 190 -37.96 22.90 -16.13
CA LEU A 190 -36.53 22.87 -16.24
C LEU A 190 -36.02 21.61 -16.97
N THR A 191 -35.01 21.78 -17.79
CA THR A 191 -34.34 20.69 -18.50
C THR A 191 -33.41 19.89 -17.57
N ILE A 192 -33.08 18.64 -17.93
CA ILE A 192 -32.17 17.78 -17.17
C ILE A 192 -30.84 18.47 -16.83
N ASN A 193 -30.28 19.25 -17.76
CA ASN A 193 -29.01 19.96 -17.55
C ASN A 193 -29.14 21.14 -16.56
N GLN A 194 -30.26 21.84 -16.56
CA GLN A 194 -30.54 22.89 -15.58
C GLN A 194 -30.75 22.30 -14.18
N ILE A 195 -31.55 21.25 -14.06
CA ILE A 195 -31.78 20.54 -12.80
C ILE A 195 -30.46 20.00 -12.26
N ARG A 196 -29.63 19.36 -13.10
CA ARG A 196 -28.33 18.82 -12.69
C ARG A 196 -27.42 19.88 -12.06
N ARG A 197 -27.36 21.07 -12.67
CA ARG A 197 -26.55 22.18 -12.16
C ARG A 197 -27.08 22.71 -10.83
N GLN A 198 -28.41 22.79 -10.70
CA GLN A 198 -29.05 23.34 -9.52
C GLN A 198 -28.91 22.44 -8.28
N ILE A 199 -29.07 21.10 -8.45
CA ILE A 199 -28.97 20.16 -7.33
C ILE A 199 -27.58 19.50 -7.16
N ASN A 200 -26.61 19.88 -8.00
CA ASN A 200 -25.24 19.36 -8.01
C ASN A 200 -25.18 17.81 -8.00
N ARG A 201 -25.90 17.18 -8.91
CA ARG A 201 -25.93 15.70 -9.05
C ARG A 201 -25.49 15.27 -10.47
N HIS A 202 -25.00 14.02 -10.57
CA HIS A 202 -24.54 13.48 -11.84
C HIS A 202 -25.68 13.37 -12.87
N PHE A 203 -25.40 13.65 -14.16
CA PHE A 203 -26.38 13.60 -15.24
C PHE A 203 -27.21 12.32 -15.27
N SER A 204 -26.58 11.15 -15.14
CA SER A 204 -27.28 9.85 -15.18
C SER A 204 -28.27 9.67 -14.03
N THR A 205 -28.04 10.28 -12.86
CA THR A 205 -28.95 10.26 -11.72
C THR A 205 -30.19 11.11 -12.00
N VAL A 206 -29.98 12.34 -12.48
CA VAL A 206 -31.08 13.27 -12.81
C VAL A 206 -31.89 12.75 -14.00
N ALA A 207 -31.23 12.28 -15.05
CA ALA A 207 -31.90 11.74 -16.23
C ALA A 207 -32.80 10.54 -15.89
N ARG A 208 -32.32 9.66 -15.00
CA ARG A 208 -33.12 8.50 -14.52
C ARG A 208 -34.37 8.94 -13.76
N CYS A 209 -34.24 9.90 -12.84
CA CYS A 209 -35.36 10.44 -12.09
C CYS A 209 -36.33 11.20 -13.00
N TYR A 210 -35.82 11.90 -14.01
CA TYR A 210 -36.61 12.67 -14.97
C TYR A 210 -37.51 11.80 -15.86
N GLN A 211 -37.00 10.62 -16.30
CA GLN A 211 -37.70 9.71 -17.24
C GLN A 211 -38.70 8.79 -16.58
N VAL A 212 -38.65 8.59 -15.27
CA VAL A 212 -39.51 7.62 -14.57
C VAL A 212 -40.64 8.36 -13.86
N GLU A 213 -41.86 7.91 -14.01
CA GLU A 213 -43.05 8.53 -13.38
C GLU A 213 -43.20 8.18 -11.89
N GLU A 214 -42.82 6.95 -11.53
CA GLU A 214 -42.96 6.44 -10.17
C GLU A 214 -41.58 6.06 -9.60
N PHE A 215 -41.31 6.45 -8.34
CA PHE A 215 -40.05 6.17 -7.66
C PHE A 215 -39.72 4.68 -7.56
N GLU A 216 -40.69 3.83 -7.43
CA GLU A 216 -40.54 2.37 -7.36
C GLU A 216 -39.87 1.76 -8.61
N LYS A 217 -40.01 2.37 -9.78
CA LYS A 217 -39.37 1.95 -11.02
C LYS A 217 -37.88 2.26 -11.08
N ILE A 218 -37.37 3.07 -10.15
CA ILE A 218 -35.95 3.39 -10.03
C ILE A 218 -35.15 2.30 -9.31
N LYS A 219 -35.80 1.41 -8.58
CA LYS A 219 -35.20 0.23 -7.95
C LYS A 219 -34.73 -0.75 -9.03
N ARG A 220 -33.49 -0.58 -9.55
CA ARG A 220 -32.90 -1.54 -10.49
C ARG A 220 -31.53 -1.99 -10.02
N ASP A 221 -31.54 -3.19 -9.46
CA ASP A 221 -30.36 -4.07 -9.50
C ASP A 221 -30.61 -5.15 -10.58
N LYS A 222 -30.09 -4.92 -11.79
CA LYS A 222 -30.26 -5.88 -12.91
C LYS A 222 -29.69 -7.27 -12.60
N GLY A 223 -28.68 -7.35 -11.71
CA GLY A 223 -28.06 -8.60 -11.30
C GLY A 223 -28.94 -9.44 -10.38
N SER A 224 -29.78 -8.82 -9.55
CA SER A 224 -30.69 -9.49 -8.63
C SER A 224 -31.82 -10.24 -9.35
N ARG A 225 -32.33 -9.73 -10.49
CA ARG A 225 -33.40 -10.36 -11.22
C ARG A 225 -33.05 -11.73 -11.84
N LEU A 226 -31.85 -11.86 -12.38
CA LEU A 226 -31.36 -13.14 -12.94
C LEU A 226 -31.18 -14.20 -11.84
N LEU A 227 -30.90 -13.79 -10.62
CA LEU A 227 -30.70 -14.69 -9.48
C LEU A 227 -32.01 -15.09 -8.80
N GLN A 228 -33.07 -14.30 -8.96
CA GLN A 228 -34.36 -14.48 -8.29
C GLN A 228 -34.93 -15.92 -8.38
N PRO A 229 -34.94 -16.58 -9.54
CA PRO A 229 -35.45 -17.95 -9.64
C PRO A 229 -34.66 -18.97 -8.81
N TYR A 230 -33.40 -18.68 -8.55
CA TYR A 230 -32.45 -19.60 -7.90
C TYR A 230 -32.31 -19.34 -6.38
N ILE A 231 -32.88 -18.25 -5.85
CA ILE A 231 -32.72 -17.87 -4.44
C ILE A 231 -33.23 -18.97 -3.50
N LYS A 232 -34.40 -19.55 -3.77
CA LYS A 232 -34.93 -20.63 -2.93
C LYS A 232 -34.04 -21.87 -2.92
N TYR A 233 -33.49 -22.25 -4.07
CA TYR A 233 -32.54 -23.35 -4.19
C TYR A 233 -31.25 -23.04 -3.42
N LEU A 234 -30.66 -21.89 -3.66
CA LEU A 234 -29.44 -21.45 -2.98
C LEU A 234 -29.62 -21.42 -1.46
N LYS A 235 -30.76 -20.93 -0.98
CA LYS A 235 -31.05 -20.87 0.46
C LYS A 235 -31.18 -22.28 1.06
N LYS A 236 -31.91 -23.18 0.39
CA LYS A 236 -32.03 -24.57 0.81
C LYS A 236 -30.67 -25.27 0.91
N ARG A 237 -29.81 -25.06 -0.09
CA ARG A 237 -28.44 -25.63 -0.11
C ARG A 237 -27.55 -25.03 0.98
N TRP A 238 -27.69 -23.69 1.21
CA TRP A 238 -26.97 -22.99 2.24
C TRP A 238 -27.34 -23.52 3.64
N ASP A 239 -28.61 -23.67 3.92
CA ASP A 239 -29.14 -24.18 5.20
C ASP A 239 -28.80 -25.68 5.40
N ALA A 240 -28.64 -26.43 4.32
CA ALA A 240 -28.14 -27.81 4.33
C ALA A 240 -26.61 -27.91 4.52
N GLY A 241 -25.90 -26.80 4.82
CA GLY A 241 -24.48 -26.77 5.17
C GLY A 241 -23.53 -26.42 4.02
N CYS A 242 -23.98 -26.23 2.78
CA CYS A 242 -23.14 -25.81 1.67
C CYS A 242 -22.86 -24.28 1.72
N GLN A 243 -21.85 -23.87 2.47
CA GLN A 243 -21.49 -22.45 2.61
C GLN A 243 -20.47 -21.94 1.58
N ASN A 244 -20.11 -22.76 0.58
CA ASN A 244 -19.17 -22.41 -0.46
C ASN A 244 -19.89 -21.71 -1.63
N ALA A 245 -19.80 -20.39 -1.68
CA ALA A 245 -20.45 -19.56 -2.73
C ALA A 245 -20.02 -19.93 -4.16
N LYS A 246 -18.80 -20.42 -4.35
CA LYS A 246 -18.29 -20.84 -5.67
C LYS A 246 -18.92 -22.16 -6.13
N GLN A 247 -19.16 -23.06 -5.19
CA GLN A 247 -19.89 -24.29 -5.47
C GLN A 247 -21.35 -24.01 -5.77
N LEU A 248 -22.04 -23.21 -4.96
CA LEU A 248 -23.41 -22.78 -5.17
C LEU A 248 -23.59 -22.08 -6.54
N TYR A 249 -22.61 -21.26 -6.93
CA TYR A 249 -22.60 -20.66 -8.27
C TYR A 249 -22.52 -21.70 -9.38
N ARG A 250 -21.67 -22.76 -9.26
CA ARG A 250 -21.57 -23.83 -10.26
C ARG A 250 -22.88 -24.58 -10.38
N GLU A 251 -23.50 -24.94 -9.24
CA GLU A 251 -24.78 -25.66 -9.22
C GLU A 251 -25.90 -24.90 -9.97
N ILE A 252 -26.06 -23.60 -9.71
CA ILE A 252 -27.08 -22.81 -10.41
C ILE A 252 -26.71 -22.48 -11.88
N ARG A 253 -25.42 -22.49 -12.20
CA ARG A 253 -24.96 -22.32 -13.57
C ARG A 253 -25.33 -23.50 -14.44
N GLU A 254 -25.23 -24.71 -13.91
CA GLU A 254 -25.74 -25.95 -14.56
C GLU A 254 -27.26 -25.92 -14.74
N GLN A 255 -27.98 -25.21 -13.84
CA GLN A 255 -29.41 -24.97 -13.94
C GLN A 255 -29.79 -23.80 -14.86
N GLY A 256 -28.83 -23.22 -15.60
CA GLY A 256 -29.07 -22.17 -16.59
C GLY A 256 -28.88 -20.73 -16.12
N TYR A 257 -28.29 -20.50 -14.92
CA TYR A 257 -27.99 -19.14 -14.46
C TYR A 257 -26.91 -18.47 -15.33
N LYS A 258 -27.25 -17.32 -15.93
CA LYS A 258 -26.35 -16.55 -16.84
C LYS A 258 -25.70 -15.33 -16.17
N GLY A 259 -25.87 -15.12 -14.88
CA GLY A 259 -25.28 -14.01 -14.13
C GLY A 259 -23.86 -14.29 -13.61
N SER A 260 -23.25 -13.32 -12.90
CA SER A 260 -21.90 -13.44 -12.38
C SER A 260 -21.83 -14.16 -11.01
N ASP A 261 -20.68 -14.79 -10.73
CA ASP A 261 -20.36 -15.38 -9.43
C ASP A 261 -20.32 -14.34 -8.30
N VAL A 262 -20.02 -13.07 -8.64
CA VAL A 262 -20.01 -11.94 -7.70
C VAL A 262 -21.40 -11.71 -7.11
N THR A 263 -22.47 -11.87 -7.92
CA THR A 263 -23.85 -11.70 -7.45
C THR A 263 -24.22 -12.78 -6.44
N VAL A 264 -23.83 -14.02 -6.70
CA VAL A 264 -24.05 -15.15 -5.77
C VAL A 264 -23.25 -14.93 -4.48
N ARG A 265 -21.98 -14.52 -4.57
CA ARG A 265 -21.16 -14.21 -3.40
C ARG A 265 -21.73 -13.09 -2.54
N ARG A 266 -22.28 -12.04 -3.16
CA ARG A 266 -22.95 -10.95 -2.41
C ARG A 266 -24.20 -11.41 -1.70
N LEU A 267 -24.99 -12.29 -2.33
CA LEU A 267 -26.18 -12.87 -1.70
C LEU A 267 -25.80 -13.76 -0.52
N THR A 268 -24.89 -14.71 -0.72
CA THR A 268 -24.46 -15.66 0.32
C THR A 268 -23.70 -14.98 1.45
N TYR A 269 -23.00 -13.87 1.16
CA TYR A 269 -22.38 -13.05 2.20
C TYR A 269 -23.39 -12.47 3.19
N ARG A 270 -24.58 -12.08 2.73
CA ARG A 270 -25.68 -11.60 3.58
C ARG A 270 -26.29 -12.71 4.46
N TRP A 271 -26.13 -13.96 4.06
CA TRP A 271 -26.59 -15.12 4.85
C TRP A 271 -25.56 -15.60 5.88
N LYS A 272 -24.31 -15.17 5.75
CA LYS A 272 -23.34 -15.36 6.82
C LYS A 272 -23.81 -14.55 8.04
N PRO A 273 -23.86 -15.15 9.24
CA PRO A 273 -24.12 -14.37 10.43
C PRO A 273 -23.12 -13.20 10.44
N SER A 274 -23.65 -11.97 10.58
CA SER A 274 -22.81 -10.78 10.55
C SER A 274 -21.85 -10.87 11.74
N ILE A 275 -20.58 -11.01 11.43
CA ILE A 275 -19.48 -11.06 12.42
C ILE A 275 -19.55 -9.86 13.37
N ASN A 276 -20.10 -8.73 12.93
CA ASN A 276 -20.26 -7.53 13.75
C ASN A 276 -21.31 -7.65 14.86
N GLN A 277 -22.29 -8.55 14.78
CA GLN A 277 -23.23 -8.80 15.89
C GLN A 277 -22.72 -9.87 16.86
N HIS A 278 -21.79 -10.74 16.39
CA HIS A 278 -21.06 -11.66 17.27
C HIS A 278 -19.93 -10.96 18.06
N ILE A 279 -19.47 -9.79 17.65
CA ILE A 279 -18.39 -9.03 18.31
C ILE A 279 -18.83 -8.48 19.69
N GLN A 280 -20.11 -8.27 19.96
CA GLN A 280 -20.55 -8.01 21.34
C GLN A 280 -20.53 -9.25 22.26
N PHE A 281 -20.61 -10.45 21.71
CA PHE A 281 -20.50 -11.70 22.47
C PHE A 281 -19.09 -12.27 22.52
N ILE A 282 -18.19 -11.89 21.60
CA ILE A 282 -16.78 -12.32 21.60
C ILE A 282 -15.90 -11.15 22.03
N LYS A 283 -16.10 -10.63 23.23
CA LYS A 283 -15.00 -9.98 23.97
C LYS A 283 -13.93 -10.98 24.43
N THR A 284 -14.06 -12.24 24.03
CA THR A 284 -13.09 -13.32 24.26
C THR A 284 -12.78 -14.11 22.98
N ALA A 285 -12.71 -13.43 21.82
CA ALA A 285 -11.93 -14.02 20.73
C ALA A 285 -10.50 -14.19 21.24
N PRO A 286 -9.83 -15.34 21.03
CA PRO A 286 -8.47 -15.52 21.48
C PRO A 286 -7.67 -14.32 20.97
N LEU A 287 -7.08 -13.57 21.90
CA LEU A 287 -6.31 -12.37 21.61
C LEU A 287 -5.27 -12.75 20.57
N LYS A 288 -5.48 -12.36 19.33
CA LYS A 288 -4.65 -12.74 18.22
C LYS A 288 -3.40 -11.89 18.27
N LEU A 289 -2.25 -12.52 18.38
CA LEU A 289 -0.98 -11.79 18.32
C LEU A 289 -0.99 -10.89 17.07
N PRO A 290 -0.69 -9.59 17.18
CA PRO A 290 -0.63 -8.68 16.04
C PRO A 290 0.33 -9.21 14.97
N SER A 291 0.11 -8.84 13.71
CA SER A 291 1.04 -9.22 12.63
C SER A 291 2.46 -8.71 12.91
N VAL A 292 3.46 -9.36 12.33
CA VAL A 292 4.87 -8.97 12.48
C VAL A 292 5.07 -7.46 12.23
N LYS A 293 4.49 -6.92 11.18
CA LYS A 293 4.57 -5.48 10.85
C LYS A 293 3.95 -4.59 11.93
N GLN A 294 2.84 -5.01 12.52
CA GLN A 294 2.21 -4.28 13.62
C GLN A 294 3.07 -4.31 14.88
N ILE A 295 3.72 -5.46 15.17
CA ILE A 295 4.67 -5.60 16.28
C ILE A 295 5.88 -4.68 16.04
N VAL A 296 6.49 -4.70 14.87
CA VAL A 296 7.61 -3.81 14.52
C VAL A 296 7.21 -2.35 14.70
N TRP A 297 6.06 -1.96 14.15
CA TRP A 297 5.56 -0.59 14.29
C TRP A 297 5.38 -0.19 15.76
N LEU A 298 4.80 -1.07 16.58
CA LEU A 298 4.62 -0.85 18.02
C LEU A 298 5.96 -0.68 18.74
N LEU A 299 6.93 -1.58 18.47
CA LEU A 299 8.23 -1.57 19.11
C LEU A 299 9.07 -0.33 18.74
N LEU A 300 8.87 0.21 17.52
CA LEU A 300 9.56 1.41 17.01
C LEU A 300 8.87 2.73 17.36
N LYS A 301 7.64 2.67 17.86
CA LYS A 301 6.88 3.85 18.26
C LYS A 301 7.52 4.45 19.52
N SER A 302 7.66 5.78 19.56
CA SER A 302 8.21 6.49 20.71
C SER A 302 7.31 6.36 21.94
N GLU A 303 7.90 6.32 23.12
CA GLU A 303 7.21 6.04 24.39
C GLU A 303 6.10 7.05 24.73
N ASP A 304 6.28 8.32 24.37
CA ASP A 304 5.31 9.41 24.52
C ASP A 304 4.03 9.22 23.68
N LYS A 305 4.13 8.46 22.57
CA LYS A 305 3.02 8.19 21.65
C LYS A 305 2.32 6.86 21.91
N LEU A 306 2.80 6.07 22.87
CA LEU A 306 2.20 4.78 23.23
C LEU A 306 1.09 4.97 24.27
N LYS A 307 -0.04 4.31 24.04
CA LYS A 307 -1.09 4.16 25.05
C LYS A 307 -0.63 3.20 26.16
N ALA A 308 -1.25 3.25 27.32
CA ALA A 308 -0.89 2.39 28.46
C ALA A 308 -0.92 0.88 28.09
N GLU A 309 -1.95 0.45 27.37
CA GLU A 309 -2.09 -0.94 26.88
C GLU A 309 -0.98 -1.33 25.89
N GLU A 310 -0.58 -0.38 25.02
CA GLU A 310 0.51 -0.61 24.05
C GLU A 310 1.87 -0.71 24.75
N LYS A 311 2.08 0.05 25.84
CA LYS A 311 3.31 -0.02 26.66
C LYS A 311 3.42 -1.37 27.37
N ASP A 312 2.35 -1.81 28.03
CA ASP A 312 2.29 -3.11 28.68
C ASP A 312 2.55 -4.26 27.68
N PHE A 313 1.92 -4.19 26.52
CA PHE A 313 2.10 -5.19 25.47
C PHE A 313 3.52 -5.20 24.90
N LYS A 314 4.12 -4.01 24.67
CA LYS A 314 5.51 -3.86 24.25
C LYS A 314 6.45 -4.48 25.28
N GLN A 315 6.25 -4.21 26.57
CA GLN A 315 7.03 -4.77 27.65
C GLN A 315 6.95 -6.29 27.68
N LYS A 316 5.75 -6.86 27.59
CA LYS A 316 5.53 -8.31 27.53
C LYS A 316 6.25 -8.98 26.35
N ILE A 317 6.25 -8.36 25.17
CA ILE A 317 7.01 -8.89 24.02
C ILE A 317 8.51 -8.95 24.33
N LEU A 318 9.07 -7.88 24.91
CA LEU A 318 10.50 -7.77 25.19
C LEU A 318 10.95 -8.70 26.35
N GLU A 319 10.08 -8.94 27.31
CA GLU A 319 10.33 -9.88 28.41
C GLU A 319 10.32 -11.35 27.96
N ASN A 320 9.45 -11.68 26.98
CA ASN A 320 9.27 -13.04 26.49
C ASN A 320 10.19 -13.42 25.31
N SER A 321 11.02 -12.50 24.81
CA SER A 321 11.99 -12.80 23.75
C SER A 321 13.23 -11.93 23.86
N ASP A 322 14.29 -12.54 24.36
CA ASP A 322 15.61 -11.91 24.44
C ASP A 322 16.16 -11.55 23.05
N GLU A 323 15.93 -12.41 22.05
CA GLU A 323 16.32 -12.15 20.67
C GLU A 323 15.64 -10.89 20.10
N VAL A 324 14.33 -10.71 20.36
CA VAL A 324 13.61 -9.50 19.92
C VAL A 324 14.09 -8.27 20.67
N ARG A 325 14.37 -8.38 21.97
CA ARG A 325 14.93 -7.28 22.78
C ARG A 325 16.29 -6.84 22.27
N GLN A 326 17.19 -7.80 22.04
CA GLN A 326 18.53 -7.53 21.52
C GLN A 326 18.48 -6.96 20.09
N GLY A 327 17.65 -7.55 19.22
CA GLY A 327 17.44 -7.05 17.85
C GLY A 327 16.90 -5.61 17.81
N LEU A 328 15.96 -5.27 18.69
CA LEU A 328 15.48 -3.88 18.86
C LEU A 328 16.60 -2.93 19.27
N GLY A 329 17.46 -3.37 20.21
CA GLY A 329 18.61 -2.58 20.63
C GLY A 329 19.58 -2.30 19.49
N LEU A 330 19.94 -3.33 18.70
CA LEU A 330 20.79 -3.19 17.52
C LEU A 330 20.16 -2.27 16.45
N LEU A 331 18.87 -2.45 16.17
CA LEU A 331 18.15 -1.60 15.22
C LEU A 331 18.13 -0.14 15.66
N ASN A 332 17.82 0.12 16.93
CA ASN A 332 17.79 1.50 17.45
C ASN A 332 19.16 2.17 17.40
N LYS A 333 20.24 1.47 17.80
CA LYS A 333 21.61 1.95 17.66
C LYS A 333 21.93 2.30 16.20
N PHE A 334 21.58 1.43 15.26
CA PHE A 334 21.81 1.67 13.84
C PHE A 334 21.02 2.87 13.32
N ARG A 335 19.73 2.98 13.70
CA ARG A 335 18.88 4.13 13.35
C ARG A 335 19.44 5.45 13.89
N THR A 336 19.94 5.45 15.10
CA THR A 336 20.57 6.63 15.71
C THR A 336 21.84 7.00 14.95
N MET A 337 22.72 6.05 14.66
CA MET A 337 23.95 6.31 13.87
C MET A 337 23.63 6.94 12.52
N VAL A 338 22.61 6.41 11.80
CA VAL A 338 22.24 6.96 10.49
C VAL A 338 21.64 8.36 10.60
N ARG A 339 20.82 8.63 11.62
CA ARG A 339 20.15 9.92 11.80
C ARG A 339 21.10 11.02 12.28
N GLU A 340 21.95 10.67 13.22
CA GLU A 340 22.87 11.60 13.88
C GLU A 340 24.25 11.65 13.21
N LYS A 341 24.45 10.87 12.15
CA LYS A 341 25.70 10.79 11.39
C LYS A 341 26.91 10.41 12.25
N GLN A 342 26.77 9.34 13.01
CA GLN A 342 27.79 8.84 13.93
C GLN A 342 28.61 7.71 13.28
N ALA A 343 29.47 8.05 12.31
CA ALA A 343 30.32 7.09 11.60
C ALA A 343 31.34 6.41 12.53
N ASP A 344 31.77 7.08 13.60
CA ASP A 344 32.69 6.59 14.62
C ASP A 344 32.16 5.34 15.35
N LYS A 345 30.84 5.23 15.53
CA LYS A 345 30.21 4.10 16.22
C LYS A 345 29.93 2.89 15.31
N TYR A 346 30.18 3.03 14.01
CA TYR A 346 29.78 2.00 13.04
C TYR A 346 30.56 0.68 13.20
N GLU A 347 31.87 0.75 13.45
CA GLU A 347 32.69 -0.46 13.63
C GLU A 347 32.35 -1.21 14.90
N GLU A 348 32.06 -0.48 15.97
CA GLU A 348 31.60 -1.07 17.23
C GLU A 348 30.26 -1.77 17.04
N TRP A 349 29.32 -1.11 16.39
CA TRP A 349 28.02 -1.70 16.06
C TRP A 349 28.15 -2.96 15.21
N GLN A 350 29.04 -2.97 14.23
CA GLN A 350 29.29 -4.17 13.40
C GLN A 350 29.81 -5.35 14.23
N LYS A 351 30.70 -5.09 15.15
CA LYS A 351 31.23 -6.13 16.08
C LYS A 351 30.12 -6.64 16.98
N GLU A 352 29.30 -5.76 17.53
CA GLU A 352 28.17 -6.11 18.38
C GLU A 352 27.13 -6.96 17.64
N ALA A 353 26.77 -6.59 16.41
CA ALA A 353 25.84 -7.31 15.58
C ALA A 353 26.29 -8.75 15.25
N GLN A 354 27.62 -8.97 15.15
CA GLN A 354 28.20 -10.28 14.90
C GLN A 354 28.29 -11.16 16.15
N ASN A 355 28.45 -10.57 17.33
CA ASN A 355 28.68 -11.30 18.59
C ASN A 355 27.38 -11.73 19.29
N ARG A 356 26.22 -11.30 18.83
CA ARG A 356 24.95 -11.53 19.54
C ARG A 356 24.15 -12.75 19.10
N SER A 357 24.69 -13.64 18.30
CA SER A 357 24.00 -14.86 17.79
C SER A 357 22.64 -14.59 17.10
N LEU A 358 22.42 -13.36 16.63
CA LEU A 358 21.26 -12.97 15.84
C LEU A 358 21.61 -13.10 14.35
N THR A 359 21.36 -14.27 13.77
CA THR A 359 21.72 -14.60 12.39
C THR A 359 21.32 -13.55 11.37
N GLU A 360 20.14 -12.92 11.54
CA GLU A 360 19.65 -11.89 10.64
C GLU A 360 20.51 -10.62 10.69
N PHE A 361 20.88 -10.16 11.88
CA PHE A 361 21.74 -8.99 12.07
C PHE A 361 23.18 -9.28 11.70
N GLU A 362 23.69 -10.49 11.97
CA GLU A 362 25.02 -10.92 11.54
C GLU A 362 25.14 -10.87 10.00
N ASN A 363 24.16 -11.45 9.29
CA ASN A 363 24.13 -11.42 7.83
C ASN A 363 24.01 -10.00 7.29
N PHE A 364 23.23 -9.15 7.94
CA PHE A 364 23.13 -7.73 7.57
C PHE A 364 24.46 -7.01 7.73
N ALA A 365 25.14 -7.17 8.87
CA ALA A 365 26.45 -6.57 9.11
C ALA A 365 27.50 -7.07 8.10
N LYS A 366 27.53 -8.39 7.77
CA LYS A 366 28.35 -8.94 6.70
C LYS A 366 28.03 -8.35 5.33
N GLY A 367 26.75 -8.14 5.05
CA GLY A 367 26.29 -7.49 3.82
C GLY A 367 26.71 -6.01 3.71
N LEU A 368 26.75 -5.28 4.84
CA LEU A 368 27.23 -3.89 4.85
C LEU A 368 28.74 -3.79 4.55
N ARG A 369 29.54 -4.77 4.96
CA ARG A 369 30.99 -4.81 4.72
C ARG A 369 31.36 -4.82 3.24
N ARG A 370 30.51 -5.35 2.36
CA ARG A 370 30.75 -5.37 0.91
C ARG A 370 30.79 -3.98 0.29
N ASP A 371 30.21 -3.00 0.97
CA ASP A 371 30.10 -1.61 0.52
C ASP A 371 30.44 -0.65 1.69
N ASN A 372 31.47 -1.06 2.44
CA ASN A 372 31.82 -0.48 3.74
C ASN A 372 32.05 1.02 3.70
N GLU A 373 32.86 1.48 2.73
CA GLU A 373 33.22 2.91 2.60
C GLU A 373 31.99 3.75 2.25
N ALA A 374 31.13 3.29 1.34
CA ALA A 374 29.91 4.03 1.02
C ALA A 374 28.93 4.10 2.20
N VAL A 375 28.90 3.04 3.04
CA VAL A 375 28.10 3.06 4.28
C VAL A 375 28.70 4.03 5.29
N LYS A 376 30.02 4.03 5.54
CA LYS A 376 30.70 5.00 6.40
C LYS A 376 30.46 6.45 5.93
N ASN A 377 30.58 6.68 4.62
CA ASN A 377 30.30 7.98 4.02
C ASN A 377 28.83 8.41 4.24
N ALA A 378 27.88 7.46 4.16
CA ALA A 378 26.47 7.75 4.46
C ALA A 378 26.24 8.19 5.92
N LEU A 379 27.09 7.72 6.85
CA LEU A 379 27.05 8.08 8.28
C LEU A 379 27.82 9.37 8.64
N SER A 380 28.51 9.97 7.68
CA SER A 380 29.28 11.22 7.90
C SER A 380 28.83 12.36 6.99
N GLU A 381 28.62 12.06 5.70
CA GLU A 381 28.32 13.08 4.69
C GLU A 381 26.95 13.74 4.87
N LYS A 382 26.82 14.97 4.40
CA LYS A 382 25.53 15.68 4.38
C LYS A 382 24.58 15.18 3.30
N TRP A 383 25.11 14.62 2.22
CA TRP A 383 24.38 14.20 1.03
C TRP A 383 23.58 12.92 1.27
N SER A 384 22.46 12.79 0.60
CA SER A 384 21.60 11.61 0.62
C SER A 384 20.69 11.54 -0.62
N ASN A 385 20.20 10.37 -0.92
CA ASN A 385 19.30 10.13 -2.08
C ASN A 385 17.85 10.60 -1.87
N GLY A 386 17.48 11.17 -0.73
CA GLY A 386 16.11 11.62 -0.48
C GLY A 386 15.55 12.58 -1.53
N GLN A 387 16.42 13.40 -2.14
CA GLN A 387 16.04 14.30 -3.23
C GLN A 387 15.80 13.54 -4.52
N VAL A 388 16.59 12.50 -4.80
CA VAL A 388 16.41 11.63 -5.98
C VAL A 388 15.07 10.92 -5.91
N GLU A 389 14.69 10.40 -4.73
CA GLU A 389 13.37 9.79 -4.51
C GLU A 389 12.23 10.76 -4.84
N GLY A 390 12.37 12.04 -4.47
CA GLY A 390 11.44 13.10 -4.86
C GLY A 390 11.32 13.24 -6.38
N GLN A 391 12.45 13.24 -7.10
CA GLN A 391 12.47 13.31 -8.57
C GLN A 391 11.94 12.03 -9.22
N VAL A 392 12.19 10.85 -8.65
CA VAL A 392 11.57 9.58 -9.08
C VAL A 392 10.04 9.64 -8.95
N LYS A 393 9.52 10.21 -7.87
CA LYS A 393 8.05 10.41 -7.69
C LYS A 393 7.49 11.36 -8.76
N ARG A 394 8.19 12.47 -9.05
CA ARG A 394 7.84 13.39 -10.14
C ARG A 394 7.88 12.69 -11.50
N LEU A 395 8.92 11.93 -11.80
CA LEU A 395 9.04 11.14 -13.03
C LEU A 395 7.87 10.14 -13.16
N LYS A 396 7.54 9.43 -12.08
CA LYS A 396 6.39 8.50 -12.06
C LYS A 396 5.07 9.22 -12.35
N PHE A 397 4.90 10.46 -11.89
CA PHE A 397 3.74 11.29 -12.21
C PHE A 397 3.71 11.68 -13.69
N ILE A 398 4.83 12.21 -14.25
CA ILE A 398 4.95 12.55 -15.67
C ILE A 398 4.64 11.33 -16.54
N LYS A 399 5.21 10.16 -16.21
CA LYS A 399 4.98 8.90 -16.92
C LYS A 399 3.49 8.51 -16.93
N ARG A 400 2.78 8.64 -15.81
CA ARG A 400 1.33 8.38 -15.75
C ARG A 400 0.54 9.32 -16.65
N ALA A 401 0.91 10.62 -16.66
CA ALA A 401 0.28 11.62 -17.52
C ALA A 401 0.52 11.37 -19.02
N MET A 402 1.48 10.51 -19.39
CA MET A 402 1.72 10.08 -20.78
C MET A 402 0.83 8.91 -21.21
N TYR A 403 0.00 8.35 -20.33
CA TYR A 403 -0.95 7.27 -20.61
C TYR A 403 -0.36 6.07 -21.37
N GLY A 404 0.91 5.73 -21.11
CA GLY A 404 1.63 4.63 -21.77
C GLY A 404 1.99 4.86 -23.24
N ARG A 405 1.76 6.06 -23.80
CA ARG A 405 2.02 6.41 -25.20
C ARG A 405 3.40 7.05 -25.44
N GLY A 406 4.15 7.31 -24.39
CA GLY A 406 5.46 7.94 -24.47
C GLY A 406 6.59 6.91 -24.59
N ASN A 407 7.49 7.10 -25.55
CA ASN A 407 8.78 6.40 -25.57
C ASN A 407 9.75 7.02 -24.55
N PHE A 408 10.93 6.42 -24.43
CA PHE A 408 11.98 6.87 -23.52
C PHE A 408 12.40 8.32 -23.77
N ASP A 409 12.63 8.71 -25.05
CA ASP A 409 13.13 10.03 -25.43
C ASP A 409 12.15 11.12 -25.03
N LEU A 410 10.85 10.88 -25.24
CA LEU A 410 9.81 11.81 -24.81
C LEU A 410 9.73 11.93 -23.28
N LEU A 411 9.89 10.81 -22.55
CA LEU A 411 9.93 10.84 -21.09
C LEU A 411 11.16 11.63 -20.61
N LYS A 412 12.33 11.37 -21.18
CA LYS A 412 13.58 12.08 -20.89
C LYS A 412 13.42 13.57 -21.13
N ALA A 413 12.94 13.98 -22.29
CA ALA A 413 12.68 15.38 -22.61
C ALA A 413 11.73 16.02 -21.60
N ARG A 414 10.62 15.38 -21.22
CA ARG A 414 9.64 15.91 -20.27
C ARG A 414 10.14 16.00 -18.82
N VAL A 415 11.06 15.13 -18.43
CA VAL A 415 11.65 15.15 -17.09
C VAL A 415 12.69 16.25 -16.97
N LEU A 416 13.53 16.42 -18.00
CA LEU A 416 14.65 17.36 -18.01
C LEU A 416 14.19 18.80 -18.31
N HIS A 417 13.18 18.96 -19.16
CA HIS A 417 12.56 20.27 -19.36
C HIS A 417 11.50 20.53 -18.28
N ARG A 418 11.64 21.65 -17.57
CA ARG A 418 10.65 22.14 -16.59
C ARG A 418 9.53 22.85 -17.34
N PHE A 419 8.53 22.09 -17.76
CA PHE A 419 7.29 22.67 -18.28
C PHE A 419 6.22 22.72 -17.20
#